data_9a040d4bfb6f06a8bd7244231598ab62
#
_entry.id   9a040d4bfb6f06a8bd7244231598ab62
#
_cell.length_a   1.000
_cell.length_b   1.000
_cell.length_c   1.000
_cell.angle_alpha   90.00
_cell.angle_beta   90.00
_cell.angle_gamma   90.00
#
_symmetry.space_group_name_H-M   'P 1'
#
loop_
_entity.id
_entity.type
_entity.pdbx_description
1 polymer ?
#
loop_
_entity_poly.entity_id
_entity_poly.type
_entity_poly.pdbx_seq_one_letter_code
_entity_poly.pdbx_strand_id
1 'polypeptide(L)'
;MSPSASSGQPRLAVVGVPAGRRVTLYQDAVRAAGLPAARTVSWEEVLGGAAVFLPGEIVRVDSPGEDAGTDRLLRGSGDPTRVEGSALWYARFTSAVRDVARAAAAAGAVLLDDPEDIAVMFDKRLCHGVMHSAGVPVPDSPTSGPDAAPVQGWSDVRALMADHRMPRVFLKPAHGSSASGVIALETAGPARIRATTSAERGREGRLFNSLRVRRCTTEREVAELVDALAPDGLHIERWLPKASQRGRAADLRVVVVAGRATHAVVRTSRSPMTNLHLGGARGDLDAAQAAVEAAGGRWSGALAVCERAAACFPDTLCVGVDLLPATGWRRFAVGEVNAFGDLLPRLTGLPGSGSEGLDTYGAQIAAVLARRTSAGEPCDDRRDADPLHDDRPDTDRRSPGRPDADHSEPRRTTSTDHPRNHRVIDAS
;
A
#
# COMPACT_ATOMS: atom_id res chain seq x y z
N MET A 1 40.88 15.95 -12.85
CA MET A 1 40.09 17.01 -12.18
C MET A 1 38.80 16.39 -11.73
N SER A 2 38.68 16.02 -10.48
CA SER A 2 37.44 15.46 -9.90
C SER A 2 36.45 16.62 -9.74
N PRO A 3 35.15 16.44 -10.10
CA PRO A 3 34.16 17.46 -9.84
C PRO A 3 33.92 17.53 -8.33
N SER A 4 34.26 18.68 -7.73
CA SER A 4 33.88 18.99 -6.36
C SER A 4 32.37 18.94 -6.24
N ALA A 5 31.86 18.05 -5.36
CA ALA A 5 30.47 18.00 -5.00
C ALA A 5 30.05 19.38 -4.49
N SER A 6 29.21 20.08 -5.24
CA SER A 6 28.68 21.39 -4.84
C SER A 6 27.75 21.14 -3.63
N SER A 7 28.11 21.71 -2.48
CA SER A 7 27.33 21.78 -1.24
C SER A 7 26.10 22.71 -1.37
N GLY A 8 25.42 22.66 -2.51
CA GLY A 8 24.22 23.47 -2.77
C GLY A 8 22.99 22.86 -2.10
N GLN A 9 22.04 23.72 -1.70
CA GLN A 9 20.74 23.30 -1.21
C GLN A 9 20.05 22.39 -2.24
N PRO A 10 19.25 21.37 -1.80
CA PRO A 10 18.55 20.49 -2.71
C PRO A 10 17.55 21.28 -3.58
N ARG A 11 17.52 20.95 -4.86
CA ARG A 11 16.47 21.44 -5.76
C ARG A 11 15.31 20.48 -5.70
N LEU A 12 14.16 20.95 -5.24
CA LEU A 12 12.96 20.13 -5.11
C LEU A 12 11.99 20.44 -6.24
N ALA A 13 11.32 19.39 -6.73
CA ALA A 13 10.18 19.51 -7.61
C ALA A 13 9.03 18.64 -7.10
N VAL A 14 7.80 19.04 -7.38
CA VAL A 14 6.60 18.28 -7.06
C VAL A 14 5.70 18.20 -8.28
N VAL A 15 5.34 16.97 -8.66
CA VAL A 15 4.27 16.71 -9.61
C VAL A 15 2.95 16.69 -8.85
N GLY A 16 2.01 17.55 -9.21
CA GLY A 16 0.75 17.68 -8.46
C GLY A 16 -0.22 18.67 -9.08
N VAL A 17 -1.31 18.95 -8.40
CA VAL A 17 -2.29 19.97 -8.79
C VAL A 17 -1.80 21.32 -8.26
N PRO A 18 -1.47 22.29 -9.14
CA PRO A 18 -1.08 23.64 -8.71
C PRO A 18 -2.14 24.26 -7.80
N ALA A 19 -1.72 24.91 -6.72
CA ALA A 19 -2.60 25.44 -5.67
C ALA A 19 -3.51 24.43 -4.98
N GLY A 20 -3.40 23.15 -5.31
CA GLY A 20 -4.06 22.06 -4.59
C GLY A 20 -3.53 21.95 -3.16
N ARG A 21 -4.38 21.48 -2.24
CA ARG A 21 -4.04 21.41 -0.82
C ARG A 21 -2.75 20.59 -0.55
N ARG A 22 -2.51 19.52 -1.30
CA ARG A 22 -1.31 18.69 -1.13
C ARG A 22 -0.04 19.44 -1.50
N VAL A 23 -0.04 20.09 -2.66
CA VAL A 23 1.10 20.90 -3.13
C VAL A 23 1.34 22.08 -2.17
N THR A 24 0.28 22.75 -1.71
CA THR A 24 0.39 23.86 -0.74
C THR A 24 1.06 23.40 0.56
N LEU A 25 0.60 22.30 1.15
CA LEU A 25 1.19 21.77 2.40
C LEU A 25 2.63 21.29 2.21
N TYR A 26 2.95 20.71 1.05
CA TYR A 26 4.33 20.35 0.72
C TYR A 26 5.23 21.59 0.62
N GLN A 27 4.77 22.64 -0.05
CA GLN A 27 5.51 23.91 -0.14
C GLN A 27 5.69 24.58 1.24
N ASP A 28 4.70 24.47 2.12
CA ASP A 28 4.80 24.97 3.49
C ASP A 28 5.89 24.22 4.29
N ALA A 29 5.95 22.90 4.14
CA ALA A 29 6.99 22.07 4.76
C ALA A 29 8.39 22.38 4.19
N VAL A 30 8.51 22.57 2.88
CA VAL A 30 9.76 22.99 2.22
C VAL A 30 10.24 24.33 2.79
N ARG A 31 9.34 25.31 2.90
CA ARG A 31 9.63 26.62 3.48
C ARG A 31 10.01 26.52 4.96
N ALA A 32 9.29 25.72 5.74
CA ALA A 32 9.59 25.51 7.15
C ALA A 32 10.98 24.88 7.38
N ALA A 33 11.46 24.09 6.42
CA ALA A 33 12.81 23.51 6.41
C ALA A 33 13.90 24.51 5.93
N GLY A 34 13.54 25.78 5.63
CA GLY A 34 14.48 26.80 5.15
C GLY A 34 14.98 26.55 3.72
N LEU A 35 14.28 25.76 2.92
CA LEU A 35 14.65 25.43 1.56
C LEU A 35 13.97 26.36 0.54
N PRO A 36 14.57 26.54 -0.65
CA PRO A 36 13.92 27.20 -1.78
C PRO A 36 12.61 26.48 -2.14
N ALA A 37 11.60 27.24 -2.56
CA ALA A 37 10.32 26.67 -3.00
C ALA A 37 10.52 25.58 -4.05
N ALA A 38 9.81 24.46 -3.90
CA ALA A 38 9.83 23.39 -4.87
C ALA A 38 9.16 23.86 -6.18
N ARG A 39 9.75 23.50 -7.32
CA ARG A 39 9.10 23.72 -8.61
C ARG A 39 7.90 22.80 -8.74
N THR A 40 6.76 23.34 -9.15
CA THR A 40 5.55 22.56 -9.38
C THR A 40 5.46 22.21 -10.86
N VAL A 41 5.24 20.92 -11.15
CA VAL A 41 4.87 20.38 -12.46
C VAL A 41 3.43 19.90 -12.35
N SER A 42 2.56 20.44 -13.17
CA SER A 42 1.13 20.08 -13.11
C SER A 42 0.86 18.70 -13.74
N TRP A 43 -0.18 18.04 -13.27
CA TRP A 43 -0.66 16.83 -13.93
C TRP A 43 -1.14 17.07 -15.36
N GLU A 44 -1.60 18.29 -15.69
CA GLU A 44 -1.97 18.67 -17.04
C GLU A 44 -0.74 18.70 -17.97
N GLU A 45 0.39 19.25 -17.48
CA GLU A 45 1.68 19.22 -18.23
C GLU A 45 2.16 17.80 -18.45
N VAL A 46 2.06 16.94 -17.41
CA VAL A 46 2.43 15.51 -17.52
C VAL A 46 1.57 14.80 -18.57
N LEU A 47 0.26 14.91 -18.44
CA LEU A 47 -0.70 14.24 -19.33
C LEU A 47 -0.69 14.80 -20.75
N GLY A 48 -0.27 16.07 -20.90
CA GLY A 48 -0.05 16.72 -22.20
C GLY A 48 1.32 16.44 -22.83
N GLY A 49 2.22 15.69 -22.15
CA GLY A 49 3.56 15.40 -22.63
C GLY A 49 4.53 16.58 -22.58
N ALA A 50 4.22 17.63 -21.82
CA ALA A 50 4.99 18.86 -21.69
C ALA A 50 5.83 18.95 -20.38
N ALA A 51 5.80 17.91 -19.55
CA ALA A 51 6.53 17.88 -18.30
C ALA A 51 8.05 17.89 -18.53
N VAL A 52 8.76 18.85 -17.92
CA VAL A 52 10.21 19.00 -18.00
C VAL A 52 10.80 19.00 -16.60
N PHE A 53 11.89 18.27 -16.40
CA PHE A 53 12.68 18.25 -15.17
C PHE A 53 14.06 18.85 -15.38
N LEU A 54 14.71 19.27 -14.29
CA LEU A 54 16.04 19.89 -14.32
C LEU A 54 17.08 18.93 -13.72
N PRO A 55 18.35 19.00 -14.18
CA PRO A 55 19.41 18.17 -13.62
C PRO A 55 19.55 18.31 -12.10
N GLY A 56 19.61 17.19 -11.39
CA GLY A 56 19.76 17.14 -9.95
C GLY A 56 18.52 17.56 -9.15
N GLU A 57 17.36 17.72 -9.78
CA GLU A 57 16.09 17.87 -9.04
C GLU A 57 15.74 16.58 -8.31
N ILE A 58 15.19 16.72 -7.11
CA ILE A 58 14.57 15.65 -6.35
C ILE A 58 13.06 15.82 -6.53
N VAL A 59 12.46 14.87 -7.21
CA VAL A 59 11.08 14.93 -7.68
C VAL A 59 10.19 14.09 -6.77
N ARG A 60 9.21 14.73 -6.15
CA ARG A 60 8.10 14.07 -5.49
C ARG A 60 6.91 13.97 -6.44
N VAL A 61 6.30 12.80 -6.53
CA VAL A 61 4.98 12.64 -7.16
C VAL A 61 3.93 12.73 -6.07
N ASP A 62 2.87 13.50 -6.29
CA ASP A 62 1.71 13.54 -5.40
C ASP A 62 0.42 13.22 -6.16
N SER A 63 -0.61 12.82 -5.44
CA SER A 63 -1.91 12.44 -6.00
C SER A 63 -2.45 13.53 -6.93
N PRO A 64 -3.05 13.18 -8.07
CA PRO A 64 -3.81 14.12 -8.89
C PRO A 64 -5.03 14.69 -8.14
N GLY A 65 -5.41 14.08 -6.99
CA GLY A 65 -6.50 14.58 -6.16
C GLY A 65 -7.87 14.42 -6.81
N GLU A 66 -8.78 15.33 -6.45
CA GLU A 66 -10.15 15.43 -6.99
C GLU A 66 -10.25 16.64 -7.94
N ASP A 67 -9.23 16.85 -8.79
CA ASP A 67 -9.22 17.93 -9.76
C ASP A 67 -10.00 17.55 -11.02
N ALA A 68 -11.04 18.34 -11.34
CA ALA A 68 -11.94 18.04 -12.45
C ALA A 68 -11.24 18.11 -13.83
N GLY A 69 -10.19 18.93 -13.98
CA GLY A 69 -9.37 19.03 -15.21
C GLY A 69 -8.59 17.75 -15.42
N THR A 70 -7.83 17.36 -14.41
CA THR A 70 -7.04 16.12 -14.40
C THR A 70 -7.93 14.87 -14.54
N ASP A 71 -9.06 14.83 -13.84
CA ASP A 71 -9.99 13.69 -13.91
C ASP A 71 -10.61 13.53 -15.32
N ARG A 72 -10.86 14.64 -16.01
CA ARG A 72 -11.31 14.60 -17.42
C ARG A 72 -10.25 14.00 -18.34
N LEU A 73 -8.99 14.32 -18.12
CA LEU A 73 -7.88 13.74 -18.90
C LEU A 73 -7.67 12.27 -18.58
N LEU A 74 -7.77 11.88 -17.31
CA LEU A 74 -7.53 10.50 -16.88
C LEU A 74 -8.72 9.58 -17.16
N ARG A 75 -9.94 9.97 -16.84
CA ARG A 75 -11.16 9.14 -16.86
C ARG A 75 -12.08 9.44 -18.05
N GLY A 76 -11.90 10.59 -18.71
CA GLY A 76 -12.81 11.08 -19.74
C GLY A 76 -14.10 11.70 -19.19
N SER A 77 -14.15 11.97 -17.87
CA SER A 77 -15.27 12.62 -17.18
C SER A 77 -14.74 13.63 -16.18
N GLY A 78 -15.30 14.83 -16.18
CA GLY A 78 -14.97 15.86 -15.19
C GLY A 78 -15.81 15.78 -13.90
N ASP A 79 -16.56 14.71 -13.69
CA ASP A 79 -17.31 14.48 -12.45
C ASP A 79 -16.50 13.57 -11.51
N PRO A 80 -15.86 14.14 -10.47
CA PRO A 80 -15.01 13.39 -9.54
C PRO A 80 -15.81 12.43 -8.65
N THR A 81 -17.14 12.54 -8.61
CA THR A 81 -18.00 11.65 -7.83
C THR A 81 -18.35 10.37 -8.58
N ARG A 82 -18.07 10.28 -9.89
CA ARG A 82 -18.34 9.11 -10.70
C ARG A 82 -17.45 7.94 -10.29
N VAL A 83 -18.04 6.76 -10.12
CA VAL A 83 -17.34 5.55 -9.67
C VAL A 83 -16.75 4.78 -10.85
N GLU A 84 -17.53 4.63 -11.95
CA GLU A 84 -17.09 3.88 -13.13
C GLU A 84 -15.97 4.60 -13.89
N GLY A 85 -15.22 3.85 -14.70
CA GLY A 85 -14.07 4.31 -15.46
C GLY A 85 -12.78 4.33 -14.66
N SER A 86 -12.76 3.67 -13.50
CA SER A 86 -11.56 3.60 -12.66
C SER A 86 -10.44 2.77 -13.30
N ALA A 87 -10.76 1.78 -14.13
CA ALA A 87 -9.76 1.02 -14.89
C ALA A 87 -9.06 1.88 -15.95
N LEU A 88 -9.81 2.71 -16.68
CA LEU A 88 -9.23 3.66 -17.65
C LEU A 88 -8.38 4.72 -16.94
N TRP A 89 -8.89 5.25 -15.82
CA TRP A 89 -8.17 6.19 -14.99
C TRP A 89 -6.82 5.60 -14.55
N TYR A 90 -6.83 4.39 -14.05
CA TYR A 90 -5.62 3.67 -13.60
C TYR A 90 -4.61 3.47 -14.74
N ALA A 91 -5.07 3.00 -15.88
CA ALA A 91 -4.20 2.76 -17.04
C ALA A 91 -3.50 4.05 -17.50
N ARG A 92 -4.23 5.17 -17.58
CA ARG A 92 -3.67 6.47 -17.97
C ARG A 92 -2.78 7.06 -16.88
N PHE A 93 -3.17 6.94 -15.62
CA PHE A 93 -2.39 7.43 -14.49
C PHE A 93 -1.05 6.72 -14.37
N THR A 94 -1.03 5.39 -14.42
CA THR A 94 0.22 4.62 -14.33
C THR A 94 1.13 4.87 -15.54
N SER A 95 0.56 5.04 -16.76
CA SER A 95 1.33 5.50 -17.91
C SER A 95 1.96 6.87 -17.66
N ALA A 96 1.19 7.82 -17.14
CA ALA A 96 1.67 9.17 -16.87
C ALA A 96 2.78 9.19 -15.79
N VAL A 97 2.67 8.37 -14.74
CA VAL A 97 3.73 8.25 -13.73
C VAL A 97 5.02 7.66 -14.32
N ARG A 98 4.92 6.68 -15.22
CA ARG A 98 6.07 6.15 -15.96
C ARG A 98 6.68 7.20 -16.89
N ASP A 99 5.88 8.08 -17.49
CA ASP A 99 6.35 9.19 -18.31
C ASP A 99 7.13 10.20 -17.46
N VAL A 100 6.65 10.50 -16.25
CA VAL A 100 7.38 11.32 -15.26
C VAL A 100 8.74 10.68 -14.95
N ALA A 101 8.78 9.38 -14.69
CA ALA A 101 10.03 8.68 -14.39
C ALA A 101 11.03 8.75 -15.55
N ARG A 102 10.55 8.52 -16.79
CA ARG A 102 11.41 8.63 -17.99
C ARG A 102 11.94 10.05 -18.20
N ALA A 103 11.09 11.05 -18.05
CA ALA A 103 11.48 12.46 -18.20
C ALA A 103 12.46 12.90 -17.12
N ALA A 104 12.24 12.47 -15.86
CA ALA A 104 13.16 12.76 -14.75
C ALA A 104 14.52 12.09 -14.96
N ALA A 105 14.56 10.82 -15.34
CA ALA A 105 15.80 10.10 -15.63
C ALA A 105 16.59 10.73 -16.79
N ALA A 106 15.90 11.11 -17.88
CA ALA A 106 16.52 11.78 -19.02
C ALA A 106 17.13 13.15 -18.65
N ALA A 107 16.58 13.81 -17.66
CA ALA A 107 17.09 15.08 -17.15
C ALA A 107 18.18 14.91 -16.07
N GLY A 108 18.46 13.70 -15.57
CA GLY A 108 19.32 13.47 -14.41
C GLY A 108 18.69 13.93 -13.10
N ALA A 109 17.37 13.91 -13.00
CA ALA A 109 16.61 14.12 -11.77
C ALA A 109 16.33 12.78 -11.07
N VAL A 110 16.04 12.82 -9.77
CA VAL A 110 15.80 11.62 -8.93
C VAL A 110 14.35 11.62 -8.43
N LEU A 111 13.62 10.55 -8.68
CA LEU A 111 12.30 10.35 -8.09
C LEU A 111 12.41 9.85 -6.65
N LEU A 112 11.49 10.32 -5.80
CA LEU A 112 11.32 9.83 -4.42
C LEU A 112 10.43 8.60 -4.33
N ASP A 113 9.65 8.32 -5.37
CA ASP A 113 8.66 7.26 -5.39
C ASP A 113 8.80 6.48 -6.72
N ASP A 114 8.95 5.16 -6.63
CA ASP A 114 9.06 4.30 -7.81
C ASP A 114 7.72 4.19 -8.56
N PRO A 115 7.68 4.33 -9.89
CA PRO A 115 6.46 4.27 -10.68
C PRO A 115 5.75 2.90 -10.62
N GLU A 116 6.50 1.81 -10.51
CA GLU A 116 5.89 0.48 -10.43
C GLU A 116 5.34 0.19 -9.03
N ASP A 117 6.01 0.67 -7.98
CA ASP A 117 5.47 0.65 -6.62
C ASP A 117 4.13 1.42 -6.57
N ILE A 118 4.08 2.61 -7.17
CA ILE A 118 2.84 3.39 -7.28
C ILE A 118 1.77 2.59 -8.03
N ALA A 119 2.11 1.98 -9.16
CA ALA A 119 1.17 1.20 -9.97
C ALA A 119 0.60 0.02 -9.16
N VAL A 120 1.43 -0.71 -8.43
CA VAL A 120 1.00 -1.82 -7.57
C VAL A 120 0.09 -1.32 -6.45
N MET A 121 0.44 -0.24 -5.75
CA MET A 121 -0.38 0.32 -4.67
C MET A 121 -1.75 0.83 -5.15
N PHE A 122 -1.88 1.24 -6.41
CA PHE A 122 -3.15 1.66 -7.01
C PHE A 122 -4.02 0.52 -7.55
N ASP A 123 -3.53 -0.73 -7.55
CA ASP A 123 -4.35 -1.93 -7.79
C ASP A 123 -4.44 -2.76 -6.51
N LYS A 124 -5.60 -2.77 -5.87
CA LYS A 124 -5.83 -3.47 -4.60
C LYS A 124 -5.55 -4.97 -4.66
N ARG A 125 -5.72 -5.60 -5.83
CA ARG A 125 -5.46 -7.03 -6.05
C ARG A 125 -3.95 -7.29 -6.04
N LEU A 126 -3.20 -6.47 -6.78
CA LEU A 126 -1.74 -6.56 -6.86
C LEU A 126 -1.09 -6.20 -5.52
N CYS A 127 -1.49 -5.09 -4.91
CA CYS A 127 -1.01 -4.65 -3.60
C CYS A 127 -1.25 -5.72 -2.53
N HIS A 128 -2.46 -6.31 -2.50
CA HIS A 128 -2.78 -7.41 -1.60
C HIS A 128 -1.89 -8.63 -1.86
N GLY A 129 -1.68 -9.01 -3.12
CA GLY A 129 -0.84 -10.15 -3.51
C GLY A 129 0.61 -9.99 -3.07
N VAL A 130 1.20 -8.81 -3.27
CA VAL A 130 2.56 -8.48 -2.84
C VAL A 130 2.69 -8.58 -1.32
N MET A 131 1.78 -7.97 -0.56
CA MET A 131 1.78 -8.04 0.90
C MET A 131 1.59 -9.48 1.41
N HIS A 132 0.66 -10.23 0.81
CA HIS A 132 0.41 -11.63 1.18
C HIS A 132 1.65 -12.50 0.96
N SER A 133 2.29 -12.37 -0.19
CA SER A 133 3.53 -13.11 -0.53
C SER A 133 4.69 -12.75 0.39
N ALA A 134 4.76 -11.52 0.88
CA ALA A 134 5.74 -11.05 1.86
C ALA A 134 5.40 -11.45 3.31
N GLY A 135 4.32 -12.19 3.56
CA GLY A 135 3.89 -12.60 4.91
C GLY A 135 3.36 -11.45 5.76
N VAL A 136 2.98 -10.32 5.16
CA VAL A 136 2.25 -9.25 5.86
C VAL A 136 0.83 -9.75 6.12
N PRO A 137 0.31 -9.64 7.35
CA PRO A 137 -1.06 -10.07 7.61
C PRO A 137 -2.07 -9.19 6.88
N VAL A 138 -2.84 -9.80 5.99
CA VAL A 138 -3.93 -9.19 5.22
C VAL A 138 -5.21 -10.02 5.38
N PRO A 139 -6.41 -9.48 5.16
CA PRO A 139 -7.63 -10.30 5.12
C PRO A 139 -7.57 -11.32 3.98
N ASP A 140 -8.11 -12.52 4.15
CA ASP A 140 -8.17 -13.51 3.06
C ASP A 140 -8.88 -12.93 1.83
N SER A 141 -8.34 -13.20 0.64
CA SER A 141 -8.90 -12.72 -0.64
C SER A 141 -8.78 -13.76 -1.75
N PRO A 142 -9.89 -14.11 -2.43
CA PRO A 142 -9.85 -14.96 -3.62
C PRO A 142 -9.43 -14.22 -4.90
N THR A 143 -9.31 -12.89 -4.85
CA THR A 143 -8.92 -12.04 -5.98
C THR A 143 -7.53 -11.42 -5.79
N SER A 144 -6.67 -12.10 -5.02
CA SER A 144 -5.32 -11.64 -4.68
C SER A 144 -4.33 -11.95 -5.79
N GLY A 145 -3.52 -10.96 -6.16
CA GLY A 145 -2.43 -11.11 -7.12
C GLY A 145 -2.85 -11.04 -8.59
N PRO A 146 -1.87 -11.13 -9.50
CA PRO A 146 -2.09 -10.97 -10.94
C PRO A 146 -2.80 -12.16 -11.59
N ASP A 147 -2.66 -13.36 -11.00
CA ASP A 147 -3.17 -14.61 -11.58
C ASP A 147 -4.63 -14.91 -11.19
N ALA A 148 -5.21 -14.09 -10.31
CA ALA A 148 -6.58 -14.25 -9.90
C ALA A 148 -7.54 -13.96 -11.06
N ALA A 149 -8.51 -14.85 -11.28
CA ALA A 149 -9.53 -14.67 -12.30
C ALA A 149 -10.31 -13.36 -12.07
N PRO A 150 -10.56 -12.57 -13.12
CA PRO A 150 -11.34 -11.35 -13.01
C PRO A 150 -12.81 -11.68 -12.65
N VAL A 151 -13.36 -10.90 -11.75
CA VAL A 151 -14.79 -10.99 -11.37
C VAL A 151 -15.62 -10.30 -12.45
N GLN A 152 -16.49 -11.07 -13.12
CA GLN A 152 -17.30 -10.57 -14.24
C GLN A 152 -18.66 -9.98 -13.79
N GLY A 153 -19.11 -10.33 -12.59
CA GLY A 153 -20.38 -9.85 -12.07
C GLY A 153 -20.82 -10.54 -10.78
N TRP A 154 -22.10 -10.36 -10.46
CA TRP A 154 -22.69 -10.85 -9.21
C TRP A 154 -22.61 -12.37 -9.05
N SER A 155 -22.79 -13.14 -10.13
CA SER A 155 -22.69 -14.60 -10.08
C SER A 155 -21.34 -15.07 -9.56
N ASP A 156 -20.26 -14.45 -10.03
CA ASP A 156 -18.90 -14.80 -9.62
C ASP A 156 -18.64 -14.43 -8.15
N VAL A 157 -19.14 -13.27 -7.72
CA VAL A 157 -19.07 -12.88 -6.29
C VAL A 157 -19.75 -13.93 -5.41
N ARG A 158 -20.94 -14.40 -5.81
CA ARG A 158 -21.68 -15.42 -5.06
C ARG A 158 -20.92 -16.74 -5.02
N ALA A 159 -20.38 -17.17 -6.15
CA ALA A 159 -19.58 -18.40 -6.23
C ALA A 159 -18.33 -18.30 -5.32
N LEU A 160 -17.55 -17.23 -5.44
CA LEU A 160 -16.34 -17.01 -4.64
C LEU A 160 -16.66 -16.94 -3.14
N MET A 161 -17.75 -16.29 -2.74
CA MET A 161 -18.19 -16.25 -1.34
C MET A 161 -18.53 -17.64 -0.81
N ALA A 162 -19.16 -18.48 -1.62
CA ALA A 162 -19.52 -19.86 -1.26
C ALA A 162 -18.29 -20.77 -1.18
N ASP A 163 -17.46 -20.79 -2.21
CA ASP A 163 -16.27 -21.65 -2.34
C ASP A 163 -15.26 -21.38 -1.21
N HIS A 164 -15.06 -20.10 -0.88
CA HIS A 164 -14.14 -19.67 0.18
C HIS A 164 -14.80 -19.56 1.56
N ARG A 165 -16.08 -19.93 1.70
CA ARG A 165 -16.85 -19.87 2.95
C ARG A 165 -16.76 -18.48 3.61
N MET A 166 -17.00 -17.45 2.82
CA MET A 166 -16.98 -16.05 3.25
C MET A 166 -18.38 -15.44 3.27
N PRO A 167 -19.17 -15.63 4.34
CA PRO A 167 -20.52 -15.05 4.42
C PRO A 167 -20.49 -13.51 4.56
N ARG A 168 -19.34 -12.92 4.82
CA ARG A 168 -19.13 -11.48 4.97
C ARG A 168 -17.85 -11.07 4.25
N VAL A 169 -17.99 -10.13 3.31
CA VAL A 169 -16.88 -9.64 2.49
C VAL A 169 -16.94 -8.11 2.31
N PHE A 170 -15.80 -7.53 2.00
CA PHE A 170 -15.73 -6.24 1.33
C PHE A 170 -15.49 -6.46 -0.16
N LEU A 171 -16.31 -5.81 -0.97
CA LEU A 171 -16.09 -5.68 -2.42
C LEU A 171 -15.58 -4.27 -2.66
N LYS A 172 -14.45 -4.16 -3.30
CA LYS A 172 -13.80 -2.87 -3.55
C LYS A 172 -13.49 -2.77 -5.05
N PRO A 173 -13.76 -1.62 -5.72
CA PRO A 173 -13.16 -1.39 -7.04
C PRO A 173 -11.64 -1.58 -6.95
N ALA A 174 -11.06 -2.29 -7.92
CA ALA A 174 -9.62 -2.59 -7.93
C ALA A 174 -8.78 -1.30 -7.87
N HIS A 175 -9.22 -0.25 -8.55
CA HIS A 175 -8.53 1.01 -8.73
C HIS A 175 -9.25 2.22 -8.08
N GLY A 176 -9.98 2.01 -7.00
CA GLY A 176 -10.72 3.08 -6.29
C GLY A 176 -9.91 3.72 -5.17
N SER A 177 -10.21 4.97 -4.86
CA SER A 177 -9.73 5.71 -3.68
C SER A 177 -10.90 6.17 -2.79
N SER A 178 -10.60 6.67 -1.58
CA SER A 178 -11.59 7.30 -0.67
C SER A 178 -12.83 6.45 -0.36
N ALA A 179 -12.73 5.12 -0.41
CA ALA A 179 -13.83 4.16 -0.29
C ALA A 179 -14.94 4.35 -1.36
N SER A 180 -14.61 4.95 -2.51
CA SER A 180 -15.54 5.07 -3.63
C SER A 180 -15.95 3.69 -4.14
N GLY A 181 -17.26 3.45 -4.25
CA GLY A 181 -17.82 2.19 -4.74
C GLY A 181 -17.63 0.97 -3.82
N VAL A 182 -17.14 1.14 -2.60
CA VAL A 182 -16.95 0.02 -1.66
C VAL A 182 -18.29 -0.51 -1.18
N ILE A 183 -18.42 -1.84 -1.15
CA ILE A 183 -19.61 -2.55 -0.66
C ILE A 183 -19.19 -3.48 0.49
N ALA A 184 -19.68 -3.24 1.69
CA ALA A 184 -19.61 -4.17 2.81
C ALA A 184 -20.83 -5.10 2.74
N LEU A 185 -20.60 -6.36 2.36
CA LEU A 185 -21.64 -7.34 2.05
C LEU A 185 -21.71 -8.42 3.11
N GLU A 186 -22.92 -8.73 3.56
CA GLU A 186 -23.23 -9.83 4.49
C GLU A 186 -24.34 -10.72 3.92
N THR A 187 -24.18 -12.02 4.04
CA THR A 187 -25.21 -12.99 3.70
C THR A 187 -25.49 -13.91 4.89
N ALA A 188 -26.74 -14.34 5.06
CA ALA A 188 -27.14 -15.30 6.07
C ALA A 188 -28.15 -16.30 5.44
N GLY A 189 -27.62 -17.40 4.92
CA GLY A 189 -28.34 -18.33 4.08
C GLY A 189 -28.66 -17.75 2.69
N PRO A 190 -29.47 -18.44 1.88
CA PRO A 190 -29.71 -18.07 0.49
C PRO A 190 -30.54 -16.79 0.32
N ALA A 191 -31.42 -16.48 1.27
CA ALA A 191 -32.41 -15.42 1.12
C ALA A 191 -32.12 -14.12 1.88
N ARG A 192 -31.14 -14.10 2.77
CA ARG A 192 -30.83 -12.92 3.57
C ARG A 192 -29.53 -12.29 3.11
N ILE A 193 -29.66 -11.09 2.58
CA ILE A 193 -28.54 -10.27 2.11
C ILE A 193 -28.63 -8.88 2.68
N ARG A 194 -27.49 -8.29 3.01
CA ARG A 194 -27.37 -6.90 3.42
C ARG A 194 -26.06 -6.34 2.88
N ALA A 195 -26.15 -5.29 2.10
CA ALA A 195 -24.99 -4.52 1.66
C ALA A 195 -25.04 -3.12 2.24
N THR A 196 -23.88 -2.61 2.66
CA THR A 196 -23.69 -1.22 3.09
C THR A 196 -22.66 -0.61 2.15
N THR A 197 -23.02 0.48 1.47
CA THR A 197 -22.18 1.07 0.41
C THR A 197 -22.28 2.59 0.37
N SER A 198 -21.23 3.24 -0.17
CA SER A 198 -21.21 4.64 -0.58
C SER A 198 -21.69 4.84 -2.02
N ALA A 199 -21.81 3.77 -2.82
CA ALA A 199 -22.25 3.86 -4.20
C ALA A 199 -23.75 4.16 -4.30
N GLU A 200 -24.11 5.11 -5.13
CA GLU A 200 -25.49 5.49 -5.43
C GLU A 200 -25.73 5.45 -6.95
N ARG A 201 -26.80 4.83 -7.37
CA ARG A 201 -27.18 4.76 -8.77
C ARG A 201 -28.01 5.96 -9.18
N GLY A 202 -27.51 6.73 -10.14
CA GLY A 202 -28.21 7.85 -10.75
C GLY A 202 -29.31 7.39 -11.72
N ARG A 203 -30.10 8.37 -12.24
CA ARG A 203 -31.23 8.12 -13.14
C ARG A 203 -30.85 7.40 -14.45
N GLU A 204 -29.63 7.63 -14.94
CA GLU A 204 -29.12 7.01 -16.17
C GLU A 204 -28.40 5.67 -15.91
N GLY A 205 -28.55 5.09 -14.72
CA GLY A 205 -27.92 3.84 -14.35
C GLY A 205 -26.45 3.97 -13.93
N ARG A 206 -25.84 5.14 -14.04
CA ARG A 206 -24.46 5.42 -13.65
C ARG A 206 -24.30 5.42 -12.15
N LEU A 207 -23.10 5.03 -11.66
CA LEU A 207 -22.77 5.00 -10.25
C LEU A 207 -22.00 6.26 -9.83
N PHE A 208 -22.41 6.83 -8.72
CA PHE A 208 -21.78 7.98 -8.09
C PHE A 208 -21.38 7.64 -6.65
N ASN A 209 -20.27 8.19 -6.19
CA ASN A 209 -19.88 8.09 -4.80
C ASN A 209 -20.66 9.10 -3.97
N SER A 210 -21.40 8.63 -2.99
CA SER A 210 -22.18 9.46 -2.08
C SER A 210 -21.47 9.57 -0.73
N LEU A 211 -21.48 10.75 -0.13
CA LEU A 211 -21.04 10.94 1.26
C LEU A 211 -21.98 10.26 2.27
N ARG A 212 -23.14 9.79 1.81
CA ARG A 212 -24.12 9.07 2.63
C ARG A 212 -24.01 7.58 2.38
N VAL A 213 -23.75 6.85 3.45
CA VAL A 213 -23.75 5.39 3.42
C VAL A 213 -25.20 4.89 3.38
N ARG A 214 -25.52 4.09 2.37
CA ARG A 214 -26.85 3.47 2.18
C ARG A 214 -26.80 1.97 2.45
N ARG A 215 -27.96 1.36 2.66
CA ARG A 215 -28.16 -0.07 2.80
C ARG A 215 -29.02 -0.61 1.67
N CYS A 216 -28.59 -1.72 1.08
CA CYS A 216 -29.35 -2.54 0.15
C CYS A 216 -29.68 -3.85 0.85
N THR A 217 -30.93 -4.33 0.71
CA THR A 217 -31.43 -5.53 1.40
C THR A 217 -32.01 -6.56 0.45
N THR A 218 -32.00 -6.27 -0.84
CA THR A 218 -32.42 -7.18 -1.90
C THR A 218 -31.24 -7.63 -2.74
N GLU A 219 -31.26 -8.87 -3.20
CA GLU A 219 -30.20 -9.40 -4.06
C GLU A 219 -30.12 -8.65 -5.38
N ARG A 220 -31.27 -8.25 -5.94
CA ARG A 220 -31.33 -7.44 -7.16
C ARG A 220 -30.56 -6.12 -7.03
N GLU A 221 -30.74 -5.36 -5.95
CA GLU A 221 -30.03 -4.09 -5.75
C GLU A 221 -28.51 -4.31 -5.64
N VAL A 222 -28.10 -5.39 -4.96
CA VAL A 222 -26.68 -5.73 -4.81
C VAL A 222 -26.09 -6.18 -6.14
N ALA A 223 -26.77 -7.03 -6.89
CA ALA A 223 -26.36 -7.48 -8.22
C ALA A 223 -26.17 -6.30 -9.17
N GLU A 224 -27.15 -5.40 -9.27
CA GLU A 224 -27.08 -4.20 -10.11
C GLU A 224 -25.85 -3.32 -9.78
N LEU A 225 -25.47 -3.20 -8.51
CA LEU A 225 -24.26 -2.46 -8.11
C LEU A 225 -22.99 -3.20 -8.51
N VAL A 226 -22.91 -4.50 -8.23
CA VAL A 226 -21.74 -5.32 -8.54
C VAL A 226 -21.51 -5.41 -10.04
N ASP A 227 -22.57 -5.67 -10.82
CA ASP A 227 -22.50 -5.79 -12.27
C ASP A 227 -22.04 -4.48 -12.95
N ALA A 228 -22.41 -3.34 -12.36
CA ALA A 228 -21.97 -2.02 -12.84
C ALA A 228 -20.50 -1.73 -12.48
N LEU A 229 -19.96 -2.30 -11.38
CA LEU A 229 -18.57 -2.12 -10.95
C LEU A 229 -17.60 -3.12 -11.57
N ALA A 230 -18.07 -4.32 -11.88
CA ALA A 230 -17.24 -5.44 -12.35
C ALA A 230 -16.37 -5.13 -13.59
N PRO A 231 -16.85 -4.35 -14.60
CA PRO A 231 -16.02 -4.00 -15.76
C PRO A 231 -14.74 -3.24 -15.43
N ASP A 232 -14.71 -2.49 -14.34
CA ASP A 232 -13.53 -1.75 -13.86
C ASP A 232 -12.60 -2.61 -12.96
N GLY A 233 -12.95 -3.88 -12.74
CA GLY A 233 -12.26 -4.79 -11.84
C GLY A 233 -12.69 -4.67 -10.39
N LEU A 234 -12.79 -5.82 -9.74
CA LEU A 234 -13.19 -5.92 -8.33
C LEU A 234 -12.14 -6.68 -7.51
N HIS A 235 -11.92 -6.21 -6.30
CA HIS A 235 -11.19 -6.91 -5.25
C HIS A 235 -12.18 -7.36 -4.17
N ILE A 236 -12.11 -8.63 -3.80
CA ILE A 236 -12.96 -9.25 -2.77
C ILE A 236 -12.07 -9.64 -1.60
N GLU A 237 -12.40 -9.19 -0.40
CA GLU A 237 -11.68 -9.60 0.81
C GLU A 237 -12.65 -10.01 1.92
N ARG A 238 -12.22 -10.95 2.76
CA ARG A 238 -12.95 -11.34 3.97
C ARG A 238 -13.14 -10.14 4.88
N TRP A 239 -14.36 -9.89 5.32
CA TRP A 239 -14.62 -8.86 6.30
C TRP A 239 -14.02 -9.22 7.65
N LEU A 240 -12.96 -8.54 8.04
CA LEU A 240 -12.37 -8.65 9.37
C LEU A 240 -13.23 -7.89 10.39
N PRO A 241 -13.74 -8.54 11.44
CA PRO A 241 -14.38 -7.83 12.55
C PRO A 241 -13.37 -6.94 13.24
N LYS A 242 -13.54 -5.62 13.06
CA LYS A 242 -12.63 -4.62 13.63
C LYS A 242 -12.81 -4.47 15.14
N ALA A 243 -11.77 -4.07 15.83
CA ALA A 243 -11.83 -3.52 17.17
C ALA A 243 -12.73 -2.27 17.22
N SER A 244 -13.08 -1.84 18.41
CA SER A 244 -13.93 -0.66 18.57
C SER A 244 -13.42 0.28 19.66
N GLN A 245 -13.71 1.57 19.48
CA GLN A 245 -13.60 2.60 20.50
C GLN A 245 -14.98 3.20 20.77
N ARG A 246 -15.41 3.19 22.03
CA ARG A 246 -16.71 3.77 22.44
C ARG A 246 -17.88 3.25 21.59
N GLY A 247 -17.89 1.94 21.27
CA GLY A 247 -18.93 1.29 20.48
C GLY A 247 -18.91 1.61 18.98
N ARG A 248 -17.85 2.22 18.47
CA ARG A 248 -17.65 2.51 17.02
C ARG A 248 -16.50 1.65 16.50
N ALA A 249 -16.68 1.04 15.33
CA ALA A 249 -15.58 0.33 14.65
C ALA A 249 -14.39 1.26 14.48
N ALA A 250 -13.18 0.74 14.72
CA ALA A 250 -11.94 1.51 14.66
C ALA A 250 -10.93 0.86 13.71
N ASP A 251 -10.20 1.69 12.98
CA ASP A 251 -8.95 1.35 12.31
C ASP A 251 -7.93 2.49 12.46
N LEU A 252 -6.73 2.27 11.95
CA LEU A 252 -5.68 3.29 11.98
C LEU A 252 -5.21 3.59 10.56
N ARG A 253 -4.97 4.87 10.28
CA ARG A 253 -4.12 5.31 9.20
C ARG A 253 -2.75 5.60 9.78
N VAL A 254 -1.74 4.86 9.34
CA VAL A 254 -0.33 5.03 9.75
C VAL A 254 0.46 5.50 8.54
N VAL A 255 1.20 6.59 8.68
CA VAL A 255 2.13 7.07 7.64
C VAL A 255 3.51 6.52 7.97
N VAL A 256 4.11 5.87 6.98
CA VAL A 256 5.48 5.35 7.04
C VAL A 256 6.34 6.18 6.11
N VAL A 257 7.40 6.78 6.64
CA VAL A 257 8.37 7.59 5.89
C VAL A 257 9.74 6.95 6.03
N ALA A 258 10.42 6.73 4.91
CA ALA A 258 11.72 6.08 4.86
C ALA A 258 11.79 4.77 5.69
N GLY A 259 10.74 3.95 5.59
CA GLY A 259 10.62 2.66 6.26
C GLY A 259 10.22 2.72 7.74
N ARG A 260 9.98 3.90 8.33
CA ARG A 260 9.59 4.06 9.74
C ARG A 260 8.17 4.61 9.88
N ALA A 261 7.39 4.04 10.78
CA ALA A 261 6.06 4.56 11.14
C ALA A 261 6.21 5.88 11.89
N THR A 262 5.87 6.99 11.24
CA THR A 262 6.09 8.34 11.77
C THR A 262 4.84 9.01 12.31
N HIS A 263 3.67 8.74 11.73
CA HIS A 263 2.41 9.38 12.12
C HIS A 263 1.30 8.34 12.16
N ALA A 264 0.34 8.50 13.06
CA ALA A 264 -0.83 7.65 13.13
C ALA A 264 -2.07 8.42 13.55
N VAL A 265 -3.23 8.04 13.02
CA VAL A 265 -4.52 8.52 13.46
C VAL A 265 -5.49 7.35 13.54
N VAL A 266 -6.27 7.30 14.62
CA VAL A 266 -7.41 6.38 14.74
C VAL A 266 -8.59 6.98 14.00
N ARG A 267 -9.26 6.17 13.16
CA ARG A 267 -10.50 6.52 12.50
C ARG A 267 -11.62 5.64 13.08
N THR A 268 -12.74 6.24 13.43
CA THR A 268 -13.87 5.50 14.02
C THR A 268 -15.16 5.76 13.25
N SER A 269 -16.02 4.74 13.13
CA SER A 269 -17.32 4.87 12.46
C SER A 269 -18.36 3.95 13.06
N ARG A 270 -19.64 4.35 12.93
CA ARG A 270 -20.80 3.47 13.20
C ARG A 270 -21.12 2.53 12.03
N SER A 271 -20.54 2.80 10.86
CA SER A 271 -20.61 1.93 9.69
C SER A 271 -19.38 1.01 9.62
N PRO A 272 -19.39 -0.04 8.80
CA PRO A 272 -18.20 -0.88 8.54
C PRO A 272 -17.04 -0.09 7.93
N MET A 273 -17.33 0.98 7.20
CA MET A 273 -16.36 1.89 6.59
C MET A 273 -15.98 2.99 7.58
N THR A 274 -14.70 3.13 7.85
CA THR A 274 -14.15 4.06 8.86
C THR A 274 -13.58 5.34 8.26
N ASN A 275 -13.66 5.50 6.94
CA ASN A 275 -13.18 6.68 6.22
C ASN A 275 -13.82 7.96 6.76
N LEU A 276 -12.99 8.96 7.03
CA LEU A 276 -13.44 10.24 7.58
C LEU A 276 -14.46 10.94 6.67
N HIS A 277 -14.31 10.82 5.35
CA HIS A 277 -15.22 11.39 4.35
C HIS A 277 -16.63 10.76 4.36
N LEU A 278 -16.76 9.53 4.87
CA LEU A 278 -18.04 8.82 4.97
C LEU A 278 -18.68 8.92 6.36
N GLY A 279 -18.45 10.01 7.07
CA GLY A 279 -18.99 10.24 8.42
C GLY A 279 -18.20 9.53 9.52
N GLY A 280 -16.98 9.12 9.23
CA GLY A 280 -16.01 8.72 10.24
C GLY A 280 -15.56 9.91 11.09
N ALA A 281 -15.02 9.64 12.26
CA ALA A 281 -14.44 10.63 13.15
C ALA A 281 -13.04 10.20 13.57
N ARG A 282 -12.18 11.17 13.91
CA ARG A 282 -10.90 10.86 14.56
C ARG A 282 -11.19 10.25 15.93
N GLY A 283 -10.56 9.13 16.21
CA GLY A 283 -10.57 8.47 17.49
C GLY A 283 -9.43 8.96 18.38
N ASP A 284 -9.24 8.25 19.47
CA ASP A 284 -8.24 8.50 20.50
C ASP A 284 -7.08 7.52 20.30
N LEU A 285 -5.88 8.05 20.03
CA LEU A 285 -4.69 7.24 19.76
C LEU A 285 -4.13 6.62 21.03
N ASP A 286 -4.13 7.39 22.14
CA ASP A 286 -3.62 6.91 23.42
C ASP A 286 -4.50 5.78 23.95
N ALA A 287 -5.82 5.90 23.78
CA ALA A 287 -6.76 4.84 24.11
C ALA A 287 -6.58 3.59 23.22
N ALA A 288 -6.18 3.74 21.95
CA ALA A 288 -5.87 2.59 21.10
C ALA A 288 -4.59 1.89 21.55
N GLN A 289 -3.54 2.64 21.85
CA GLN A 289 -2.30 2.13 22.41
C GLN A 289 -2.55 1.38 23.72
N ALA A 290 -3.24 1.98 24.66
CA ALA A 290 -3.58 1.34 25.95
C ALA A 290 -4.41 0.06 25.74
N ALA A 291 -5.31 0.02 24.75
CA ALA A 291 -6.10 -1.17 24.43
C ALA A 291 -5.24 -2.32 23.88
N VAL A 292 -4.22 -2.01 23.07
CA VAL A 292 -3.25 -2.99 22.58
C VAL A 292 -2.44 -3.58 23.73
N GLU A 293 -1.95 -2.73 24.62
CA GLU A 293 -1.14 -3.12 25.78
C GLU A 293 -1.97 -3.94 26.80
N ALA A 294 -3.19 -3.52 27.07
CA ALA A 294 -4.14 -4.25 27.93
C ALA A 294 -4.51 -5.62 27.34
N ALA A 295 -4.46 -5.77 26.01
CA ALA A 295 -4.66 -7.04 25.34
C ALA A 295 -3.42 -7.97 25.37
N GLY A 296 -2.31 -7.52 25.98
CA GLY A 296 -1.04 -8.25 26.09
C GLY A 296 -0.13 -8.10 24.87
N GLY A 297 -0.43 -7.14 23.98
CA GLY A 297 0.42 -6.76 22.84
C GLY A 297 1.39 -5.63 23.19
N ARG A 298 2.16 -5.22 22.19
CA ARG A 298 3.02 -4.02 22.25
C ARG A 298 2.63 -3.09 21.11
N TRP A 299 2.51 -1.80 21.37
CA TRP A 299 2.21 -0.81 20.37
C TRP A 299 3.23 -0.81 19.21
N SER A 300 4.53 -0.93 19.54
CA SER A 300 5.58 -1.09 18.54
C SER A 300 5.38 -2.30 17.61
N GLY A 301 4.77 -3.38 18.10
CA GLY A 301 4.41 -4.53 17.28
C GLY A 301 3.31 -4.22 16.27
N ALA A 302 2.35 -3.38 16.62
CA ALA A 302 1.33 -2.91 15.69
C ALA A 302 1.94 -2.00 14.60
N LEU A 303 2.84 -1.08 14.96
CA LEU A 303 3.56 -0.23 14.02
C LEU A 303 4.48 -1.04 13.10
N ALA A 304 5.16 -2.07 13.62
CA ALA A 304 6.01 -2.96 12.83
C ALA A 304 5.24 -3.71 11.72
N VAL A 305 3.92 -3.94 11.87
CA VAL A 305 3.10 -4.47 10.77
C VAL A 305 3.04 -3.47 9.61
N CYS A 306 2.90 -2.17 9.91
CA CYS A 306 2.88 -1.11 8.90
C CYS A 306 4.24 -0.94 8.23
N GLU A 307 5.33 -1.02 9.00
CA GLU A 307 6.69 -0.95 8.48
C GLU A 307 7.02 -2.12 7.54
N ARG A 308 6.58 -3.35 7.88
CA ARG A 308 6.68 -4.49 6.96
C ARG A 308 5.85 -4.33 5.69
N ALA A 309 4.67 -3.72 5.78
CA ALA A 309 3.87 -3.42 4.60
C ALA A 309 4.55 -2.38 3.70
N ALA A 310 5.18 -1.35 4.29
CA ALA A 310 5.97 -0.36 3.56
C ALA A 310 7.23 -0.98 2.93
N ALA A 311 7.86 -1.96 3.59
CA ALA A 311 9.03 -2.67 3.06
C ALA A 311 8.73 -3.50 1.79
N CYS A 312 7.46 -3.73 1.44
CA CYS A 312 7.06 -4.27 0.14
C CYS A 312 7.25 -3.26 -1.01
N PHE A 313 7.51 -1.99 -0.71
CA PHE A 313 7.66 -0.87 -1.64
C PHE A 313 8.92 -0.07 -1.28
N PRO A 314 10.11 -0.68 -1.41
CA PRO A 314 11.36 -0.16 -0.85
C PRO A 314 11.84 1.14 -1.50
N ASP A 315 11.48 1.35 -2.76
CA ASP A 315 11.89 2.51 -3.55
C ASP A 315 10.90 3.68 -3.49
N THR A 316 9.90 3.57 -2.57
CA THR A 316 8.92 4.62 -2.29
C THR A 316 9.21 5.27 -0.93
N LEU A 317 9.39 6.59 -0.92
CA LEU A 317 9.76 7.35 0.29
C LEU A 317 8.67 7.31 1.36
N CYS A 318 7.41 7.42 0.95
CA CYS A 318 6.30 7.62 1.88
C CYS A 318 5.04 6.87 1.44
N VAL A 319 4.51 6.04 2.33
CA VAL A 319 3.24 5.34 2.14
C VAL A 319 2.30 5.56 3.32
N GLY A 320 1.00 5.44 3.06
CA GLY A 320 -0.05 5.44 4.07
C GLY A 320 -0.67 4.05 4.23
N VAL A 321 -0.55 3.46 5.41
CA VAL A 321 -1.03 2.10 5.68
C VAL A 321 -2.34 2.13 6.46
N ASP A 322 -3.35 1.43 5.97
CA ASP A 322 -4.59 1.19 6.69
C ASP A 322 -4.46 -0.06 7.55
N LEU A 323 -4.19 0.11 8.83
CA LEU A 323 -4.04 -0.96 9.79
C LEU A 323 -5.39 -1.28 10.44
N LEU A 324 -5.82 -2.53 10.35
CA LEU A 324 -7.07 -3.05 10.86
C LEU A 324 -6.84 -3.86 12.14
N PRO A 325 -7.04 -3.28 13.33
CA PRO A 325 -7.05 -4.06 14.56
C PRO A 325 -8.30 -4.96 14.57
N ALA A 326 -8.11 -6.25 14.75
CA ALA A 326 -9.20 -7.20 14.95
C ALA A 326 -9.84 -6.99 16.34
N THR A 327 -11.07 -7.48 16.51
CA THR A 327 -11.77 -7.47 17.80
C THR A 327 -10.84 -7.93 18.93
N GLY A 328 -10.76 -7.15 20.00
CA GLY A 328 -9.89 -7.40 21.16
C GLY A 328 -8.47 -6.87 21.03
N TRP A 329 -8.11 -6.12 19.98
CA TRP A 329 -6.83 -5.40 19.80
C TRP A 329 -5.55 -6.26 19.80
N ARG A 330 -5.66 -7.59 19.70
CA ARG A 330 -4.52 -8.53 19.77
C ARG A 330 -3.90 -8.84 18.41
N ARG A 331 -4.68 -8.77 17.35
CA ARG A 331 -4.28 -9.11 15.98
C ARG A 331 -4.54 -7.93 15.07
N PHE A 332 -3.67 -7.79 14.08
CA PHE A 332 -3.73 -6.71 13.11
C PHE A 332 -3.65 -7.30 11.70
N ALA A 333 -4.31 -6.66 10.76
CA ALA A 333 -4.14 -6.91 9.34
C ALA A 333 -4.02 -5.58 8.60
N VAL A 334 -3.36 -5.57 7.44
CA VAL A 334 -3.31 -4.42 6.56
C VAL A 334 -4.47 -4.50 5.59
N GLY A 335 -5.29 -3.47 5.54
CA GLY A 335 -6.43 -3.38 4.63
C GLY A 335 -6.09 -2.73 3.30
N GLU A 336 -5.07 -1.85 3.28
CA GLU A 336 -4.63 -1.11 2.09
C GLU A 336 -3.29 -0.42 2.38
N VAL A 337 -2.43 -0.32 1.36
CA VAL A 337 -1.29 0.59 1.33
C VAL A 337 -1.55 1.64 0.27
N ASN A 338 -1.39 2.90 0.66
CA ASN A 338 -1.68 4.04 -0.19
C ASN A 338 -0.37 4.73 -0.56
N ALA A 339 -0.08 4.91 -1.83
CA ALA A 339 0.98 5.79 -2.31
C ALA A 339 0.75 7.23 -1.80
N PHE A 340 1.76 8.05 -1.77
CA PHE A 340 1.71 9.46 -1.37
C PHE A 340 1.37 9.74 0.11
N GLY A 341 1.33 8.72 0.98
CA GLY A 341 0.97 8.89 2.40
C GLY A 341 -0.47 9.36 2.61
N ASP A 342 -0.67 10.32 3.50
CA ASP A 342 -1.97 10.95 3.74
C ASP A 342 -1.82 12.43 4.14
N LEU A 343 -2.88 13.18 3.82
CA LEU A 343 -3.11 14.51 4.37
C LEU A 343 -3.68 14.38 5.79
N LEU A 344 -2.81 14.41 6.78
CA LEU A 344 -3.18 14.41 8.20
C LEU A 344 -2.93 15.80 8.82
N PRO A 345 -3.74 16.82 8.47
CA PRO A 345 -3.47 18.17 8.92
C PRO A 345 -3.48 18.26 10.44
N ARG A 346 -2.53 19.02 10.98
CA ARG A 346 -2.33 19.21 12.43
C ARG A 346 -2.00 17.93 13.21
N LEU A 347 -1.46 16.93 12.54
CA LEU A 347 -0.90 15.74 13.18
C LEU A 347 0.62 15.89 13.21
N THR A 348 1.20 15.67 14.38
CA THR A 348 2.66 15.63 14.57
C THR A 348 3.14 14.20 14.64
N GLY A 349 4.44 14.01 14.44
CA GLY A 349 5.07 12.68 14.52
C GLY A 349 4.86 12.00 15.86
N LEU A 350 4.80 10.67 15.81
CA LEU A 350 4.68 9.80 16.99
C LEU A 350 5.91 9.94 17.90
N PRO A 351 5.75 9.83 19.22
CA PRO A 351 6.89 9.78 20.14
C PRO A 351 7.85 8.63 19.77
N GLY A 352 9.16 8.91 19.75
CA GLY A 352 10.21 7.96 19.39
C GLY A 352 10.33 7.67 17.89
N SER A 353 9.56 8.36 17.03
CA SER A 353 9.62 8.18 15.57
C SER A 353 10.78 8.93 14.90
N GLY A 354 11.35 9.94 15.58
CA GLY A 354 12.30 10.89 15.01
C GLY A 354 11.64 11.96 14.12
N SER A 355 10.30 12.06 14.18
CA SER A 355 9.52 13.04 13.42
C SER A 355 8.65 13.90 14.34
N GLU A 356 8.97 13.92 15.65
CA GLU A 356 8.25 14.72 16.64
C GLU A 356 8.25 16.19 16.27
N GLY A 357 7.10 16.83 16.37
CA GLY A 357 6.93 18.24 15.98
C GLY A 357 6.80 18.50 14.49
N LEU A 358 7.09 17.51 13.62
CA LEU A 358 6.91 17.61 12.18
C LEU A 358 5.54 17.11 11.76
N ASP A 359 4.98 17.69 10.71
CA ASP A 359 3.86 17.07 9.99
C ASP A 359 4.36 16.01 9.00
N THR A 360 3.45 15.36 8.30
CA THR A 360 3.79 14.27 7.37
C THR A 360 4.69 14.71 6.22
N TYR A 361 4.60 15.93 5.75
CA TYR A 361 5.48 16.48 4.70
C TYR A 361 6.83 16.94 5.27
N GLY A 362 6.84 17.53 6.46
CA GLY A 362 8.07 17.87 7.17
C GLY A 362 8.93 16.63 7.45
N ALA A 363 8.31 15.52 7.84
CA ALA A 363 9.01 14.25 8.01
C ALA A 363 9.63 13.72 6.71
N GLN A 364 8.95 13.87 5.56
CA GLN A 364 9.50 13.50 4.26
C GLN A 364 10.68 14.39 3.85
N ILE A 365 10.58 15.70 4.06
CA ILE A 365 11.69 16.65 3.78
C ILE A 365 12.90 16.30 4.67
N ALA A 366 12.68 16.03 5.96
CA ALA A 366 13.75 15.62 6.88
C ALA A 366 14.43 14.33 6.40
N ALA A 367 13.66 13.33 5.94
CA ALA A 367 14.20 12.09 5.40
C ALA A 367 15.02 12.31 4.10
N VAL A 368 14.59 13.20 3.22
CA VAL A 368 15.32 13.57 2.00
C VAL A 368 16.65 14.21 2.36
N LEU A 369 16.68 15.13 3.33
CA LEU A 369 17.89 15.78 3.78
C LEU A 369 18.86 14.79 4.43
N ALA A 370 18.37 13.88 5.27
CA ALA A 370 19.17 12.85 5.91
C ALA A 370 19.83 11.89 4.89
N ARG A 371 19.13 11.48 3.84
CA ARG A 371 19.70 10.62 2.77
C ARG A 371 20.86 11.33 2.05
N ARG A 372 20.81 12.63 1.89
CA ARG A 372 21.89 13.41 1.23
C ARG A 372 23.15 13.51 2.09
N THR A 373 23.01 13.71 3.40
CA THR A 373 24.15 13.75 4.32
C THR A 373 24.86 12.41 4.36
N SER A 374 24.12 11.31 4.43
CA SER A 374 24.70 9.94 4.40
C SER A 374 25.39 9.58 3.08
N ALA A 375 24.93 10.11 1.95
CA ALA A 375 25.54 9.89 0.63
C ALA A 375 26.78 10.77 0.40
N GLY A 376 27.00 11.81 1.22
CA GLY A 376 28.13 12.74 1.14
C GLY A 376 29.30 12.41 2.07
N GLU A 377 29.15 11.50 3.01
CA GLU A 377 30.23 11.02 3.85
C GLU A 377 31.02 9.91 3.12
N PRO A 378 32.32 10.10 2.79
CA PRO A 378 33.14 8.99 2.31
C PRO A 378 33.22 7.96 3.43
N CYS A 379 32.94 6.71 3.12
CA CYS A 379 33.17 5.57 4.01
C CYS A 379 34.66 5.56 4.39
N ASP A 380 34.99 6.00 5.60
CA ASP A 380 36.35 5.96 6.14
C ASP A 380 36.60 4.48 6.59
N ASP A 381 36.87 3.63 5.62
CA ASP A 381 37.22 2.23 5.84
C ASP A 381 38.71 2.15 6.22
N ARG A 382 39.11 2.91 7.22
CA ARG A 382 40.36 2.70 7.94
C ARG A 382 40.09 1.72 9.07
N ARG A 383 40.06 0.44 8.72
CA ARG A 383 40.39 -0.59 9.69
C ARG A 383 41.91 -0.54 9.85
N ASP A 384 42.34 -0.15 11.02
CA ASP A 384 43.71 -0.23 11.48
C ASP A 384 44.24 -1.65 11.22
N ALA A 385 45.12 -1.77 10.22
CA ALA A 385 45.94 -2.93 10.05
C ALA A 385 47.13 -2.75 10.99
N ASP A 386 47.02 -3.36 12.17
CA ASP A 386 48.11 -3.50 13.11
C ASP A 386 49.17 -4.43 12.48
N PRO A 387 50.45 -4.03 12.34
CA PRO A 387 51.48 -4.88 11.78
C PRO A 387 51.95 -5.87 12.84
N LEU A 388 51.48 -7.11 12.77
CA LEU A 388 52.03 -8.21 13.57
C LEU A 388 53.45 -8.56 13.10
N HIS A 389 54.34 -8.43 14.04
CA HIS A 389 55.73 -8.85 14.07
C HIS A 389 55.89 -10.30 13.56
N ASP A 390 56.85 -10.43 12.66
CA ASP A 390 57.46 -11.68 12.17
C ASP A 390 58.43 -12.20 13.22
N ASP A 391 58.15 -13.35 13.81
CA ASP A 391 59.15 -14.15 14.54
C ASP A 391 58.94 -15.64 14.18
N ARG A 392 59.78 -16.10 13.24
CA ARG A 392 60.00 -17.55 13.03
C ARG A 392 61.04 -18.08 14.03
N PRO A 393 60.96 -19.39 14.41
CA PRO A 393 61.95 -20.30 13.88
C PRO A 393 61.44 -21.64 13.34
N ASP A 394 62.13 -22.00 12.31
CA ASP A 394 62.29 -23.21 11.55
C ASP A 394 62.44 -24.49 12.41
N THR A 395 61.78 -25.59 12.02
CA THR A 395 62.37 -26.99 11.98
C THR A 395 61.35 -27.98 11.39
N ASP A 396 61.58 -28.37 10.20
CA ASP A 396 62.03 -29.71 9.68
C ASP A 396 61.12 -30.95 9.82
N ARG A 397 60.79 -31.52 8.65
CA ARG A 397 60.73 -32.96 8.28
C ARG A 397 59.39 -33.72 8.34
N ARG A 398 59.09 -34.15 7.13
CA ARG A 398 58.64 -35.49 6.67
C ARG A 398 57.12 -35.70 6.41
N SER A 399 56.84 -35.74 5.13
CA SER A 399 55.92 -36.68 4.50
C SER A 399 56.50 -38.12 4.51
N PRO A 400 55.78 -39.20 4.25
CA PRO A 400 54.74 -39.40 3.24
C PRO A 400 53.60 -40.39 3.61
N GLY A 401 52.57 -40.53 2.77
CA GLY A 401 51.76 -41.75 2.67
C GLY A 401 50.33 -41.60 2.24
N ARG A 402 50.11 -41.65 0.94
CA ARG A 402 48.87 -42.20 0.35
C ARG A 402 49.00 -43.74 0.33
N PRO A 403 47.92 -44.55 0.29
CA PRO A 403 47.16 -44.83 -0.94
C PRO A 403 45.64 -45.08 -0.73
N ASP A 404 44.93 -44.74 -1.73
CA ASP A 404 44.10 -45.47 -2.71
C ASP A 404 42.99 -46.43 -2.26
N ALA A 405 41.83 -46.20 -2.94
CA ALA A 405 40.86 -47.15 -3.50
C ALA A 405 39.94 -47.87 -2.51
N ASP A 406 38.67 -48.05 -2.73
CA ASP A 406 38.01 -48.64 -3.89
C ASP A 406 36.46 -48.65 -3.70
N HIS A 407 35.75 -48.47 -4.78
CA HIS A 407 34.49 -49.02 -5.27
C HIS A 407 33.44 -49.61 -4.31
N SER A 408 32.19 -49.19 -4.45
CA SER A 408 31.18 -49.96 -5.21
C SER A 408 29.76 -49.53 -4.93
N GLU A 409 29.07 -49.03 -5.96
CA GLU A 409 27.64 -49.33 -6.18
C GLU A 409 27.46 -50.84 -6.48
N PRO A 410 26.30 -51.47 -6.30
CA PRO A 410 25.22 -51.31 -7.25
C PRO A 410 23.74 -51.64 -6.79
N ARG A 411 22.83 -51.14 -7.62
CA ARG A 411 21.60 -51.81 -8.21
C ARG A 411 20.34 -52.09 -7.37
N ARG A 412 19.26 -51.43 -7.81
CA ARG A 412 17.97 -51.94 -8.39
C ARG A 412 17.37 -53.25 -7.87
N THR A 413 16.08 -53.19 -7.55
CA THR A 413 14.93 -54.00 -8.07
C THR A 413 13.66 -53.43 -7.50
N THR A 414 12.72 -52.96 -8.28
CA THR A 414 11.58 -53.48 -9.06
C THR A 414 10.55 -54.29 -8.28
N SER A 415 9.30 -53.88 -8.52
CA SER A 415 8.11 -54.70 -8.76
C SER A 415 6.97 -54.67 -7.75
N THR A 416 5.86 -54.09 -8.22
CA THR A 416 4.51 -54.64 -8.38
C THR A 416 3.78 -55.08 -7.10
N ASP A 417 2.56 -54.73 -6.79
CA ASP A 417 1.32 -55.02 -7.47
C ASP A 417 0.11 -54.45 -6.68
N HIS A 418 -0.95 -54.13 -7.41
CA HIS A 418 -2.31 -53.89 -6.92
C HIS A 418 -3.00 -55.17 -6.49
N PRO A 419 -4.10 -55.20 -5.68
CA PRO A 419 -5.41 -54.99 -6.28
C PRO A 419 -6.49 -54.31 -5.42
N ARG A 420 -7.46 -53.82 -6.17
CA ARG A 420 -8.83 -53.37 -5.87
C ARG A 420 -9.59 -54.24 -4.82
N ASN A 421 -10.47 -53.58 -4.05
CA ASN A 421 -11.83 -54.09 -3.95
C ASN A 421 -12.88 -53.02 -3.56
N HIS A 422 -13.96 -53.06 -4.33
CA HIS A 422 -15.24 -52.38 -4.14
C HIS A 422 -15.95 -52.83 -2.86
N ARG A 423 -16.72 -51.94 -2.24
CA ARG A 423 -18.10 -52.24 -1.82
C ARG A 423 -18.93 -50.98 -1.64
N VAL A 424 -19.95 -50.86 -2.44
CA VAL A 424 -21.19 -50.11 -2.30
C VAL A 424 -22.03 -50.72 -1.17
N ILE A 425 -22.72 -49.89 -0.38
CA ILE A 425 -24.08 -50.11 0.18
C ILE A 425 -24.62 -48.75 0.65
N ASP A 426 -25.61 -48.36 0.17
CA ASP A 426 -26.92 -47.78 0.09
C ASP A 426 -27.59 -47.43 1.44
N ALA A 427 -28.28 -46.28 1.38
CA ALA A 427 -29.57 -45.91 1.95
C ALA A 427 -29.81 -45.95 3.50
N SER A 428 -30.02 -44.77 4.05
CA SER A 428 -31.35 -44.36 4.60
C SER A 428 -31.35 -42.85 4.81
#